data_1e9c8efa4051e70060710468cafd4cb0
#
_entry.id   1e9c8efa4051e70060710468cafd4cb0
#
_cell.length_a   1.000
_cell.length_b   1.000
_cell.length_c   1.000
_cell.angle_alpha   90.00
_cell.angle_beta   90.00
_cell.angle_gamma   90.00
#
_symmetry.space_group_name_H-M   'P 1'
#
loop_
_entity.id
_entity.type
_entity.pdbx_description
1 polymer ?
#
loop_
_entity_poly.entity_id
_entity_poly.type
_entity_poly.pdbx_seq_one_letter_code
_entity_poly.pdbx_strand_id
1 'polypeptide(L)'
;VSAVYTRGERLHKIRDRPAVLMRAVLDRSKGLRGTSLLSHVALLDLRRLERPLLLTDAALNIAPGLEEKKKILANAVHVAHALGNPSPIVACLCAVENATPKMLATMEAATLAEANRQGDLPGCQVFGPAALDNALFPASAKAKGMTSPPAGCADILLVPNIEAGNMLYKAFTYVAKARAASVIVGARAPIILASRSDSRETLIQSIALALVLAENKSTRES
;
A
#
# COMPACT_ATOMS: atom_id res chain seq x y z
N VAL A 1 -7.71 -17.07 8.33
CA VAL A 1 -8.04 -17.66 7.02
C VAL A 1 -7.23 -16.91 5.97
N SER A 2 -6.40 -17.61 5.23
CA SER A 2 -5.65 -17.05 4.13
C SER A 2 -6.18 -17.63 2.82
N ALA A 3 -6.24 -16.86 1.76
CA ALA A 3 -6.74 -17.31 0.48
C ALA A 3 -5.85 -16.78 -0.65
N VAL A 4 -5.73 -17.58 -1.71
CA VAL A 4 -5.09 -17.20 -2.97
C VAL A 4 -6.13 -17.35 -4.07
N TYR A 5 -6.28 -16.33 -4.90
CA TYR A 5 -7.14 -16.38 -6.07
C TYR A 5 -6.31 -16.61 -7.32
N THR A 6 -6.61 -17.67 -8.07
CA THR A 6 -6.01 -17.95 -9.38
C THR A 6 -7.11 -17.99 -10.45
N ARG A 7 -6.80 -17.55 -11.64
CA ARG A 7 -7.74 -17.42 -12.77
C ARG A 7 -8.40 -18.77 -13.08
N GLY A 8 -9.73 -18.82 -13.02
CA GLY A 8 -10.54 -20.00 -13.39
C GLY A 8 -10.67 -21.08 -12.33
N GLU A 9 -10.08 -20.92 -11.15
CA GLU A 9 -10.15 -21.88 -10.06
C GLU A 9 -10.80 -21.28 -8.81
N ARG A 10 -11.33 -22.17 -7.97
CA ARG A 10 -12.01 -21.79 -6.72
C ARG A 10 -11.06 -21.11 -5.76
N LEU A 11 -11.59 -20.18 -4.97
CA LEU A 11 -10.90 -19.59 -3.84
C LEU A 11 -10.43 -20.69 -2.87
N HIS A 12 -9.14 -20.97 -2.86
CA HIS A 12 -8.57 -22.00 -1.97
C HIS A 12 -8.42 -21.42 -0.57
N LYS A 13 -9.27 -21.90 0.34
CA LYS A 13 -9.18 -21.59 1.76
C LYS A 13 -8.05 -22.39 2.38
N ILE A 14 -6.94 -21.74 2.70
CA ILE A 14 -5.84 -22.38 3.42
C ILE A 14 -6.07 -22.15 4.92
N ARG A 15 -6.28 -23.23 5.67
CA ARG A 15 -6.45 -23.23 7.14
C ARG A 15 -5.13 -23.06 7.90
N ASP A 16 -4.00 -23.07 7.20
CA ASP A 16 -2.68 -23.09 7.77
C ASP A 16 -2.20 -21.73 8.30
N ARG A 17 -1.11 -21.78 9.06
CA ARG A 17 -0.48 -20.57 9.59
C ARG A 17 -0.03 -19.67 8.45
N PRO A 18 -0.13 -18.33 8.56
CA PRO A 18 0.29 -17.37 7.52
C PRO A 18 1.69 -17.65 6.98
N ALA A 19 2.63 -18.10 7.83
CA ALA A 19 3.99 -18.44 7.41
C ALA A 19 4.06 -19.63 6.43
N VAL A 20 3.15 -20.61 6.54
CA VAL A 20 3.11 -21.78 5.64
C VAL A 20 2.62 -21.34 4.27
N LEU A 21 1.56 -20.53 4.20
CA LEU A 21 1.08 -19.94 2.96
C LEU A 21 2.18 -19.13 2.29
N MET A 22 2.82 -18.23 3.02
CA MET A 22 3.87 -17.37 2.46
C MET A 22 5.07 -18.19 1.95
N ARG A 23 5.46 -19.28 2.62
CA ARG A 23 6.49 -20.18 2.10
C ARG A 23 6.07 -20.82 0.78
N ALA A 24 4.84 -21.29 0.66
CA ALA A 24 4.33 -21.89 -0.56
C ALA A 24 4.24 -20.87 -1.71
N VAL A 25 3.80 -19.65 -1.41
CA VAL A 25 3.75 -18.54 -2.39
C VAL A 25 5.16 -18.13 -2.86
N LEU A 26 6.12 -18.10 -1.95
CA LEU A 26 7.50 -17.69 -2.22
C LEU A 26 8.36 -18.82 -2.80
N ASP A 27 7.85 -20.03 -2.92
CA ASP A 27 8.57 -21.14 -3.54
C ASP A 27 9.00 -20.78 -4.97
N ARG A 28 10.27 -21.00 -5.28
CA ARG A 28 10.87 -20.60 -6.56
C ARG A 28 10.43 -21.46 -7.75
N SER A 29 10.04 -22.69 -7.50
CA SER A 29 9.72 -23.67 -8.53
C SER A 29 8.22 -23.81 -8.79
N LYS A 30 7.39 -23.74 -7.75
CA LYS A 30 5.95 -24.01 -7.81
C LYS A 30 5.11 -22.85 -7.24
N GLY A 31 5.73 -21.83 -6.66
CA GLY A 31 5.04 -20.71 -6.02
C GLY A 31 4.51 -19.68 -7.01
N LEU A 32 3.80 -18.70 -6.46
CA LEU A 32 3.24 -17.57 -7.21
C LEU A 32 4.20 -16.37 -7.27
N ARG A 33 5.45 -16.55 -6.86
CA ARG A 33 6.45 -15.48 -6.88
C ARG A 33 6.68 -15.03 -8.32
N GLY A 34 6.47 -13.73 -8.58
CA GLY A 34 6.90 -13.05 -9.78
C GLY A 34 8.35 -12.56 -9.66
N THR A 35 8.77 -11.72 -10.59
CA THR A 35 10.06 -11.02 -10.55
C THR A 35 10.03 -9.79 -9.63
N SER A 36 8.83 -9.33 -9.25
CA SER A 36 8.61 -8.13 -8.43
C SER A 36 8.70 -8.41 -6.94
N LEU A 37 9.00 -7.37 -6.16
CA LEU A 37 8.91 -7.39 -4.70
C LEU A 37 7.44 -7.55 -4.28
N LEU A 38 7.17 -8.43 -3.31
CA LEU A 38 5.85 -8.50 -2.69
C LEU A 38 5.67 -7.37 -1.68
N SER A 39 4.50 -6.75 -1.66
CA SER A 39 4.15 -5.73 -0.66
C SER A 39 2.70 -5.83 -0.23
N HIS A 40 2.45 -5.41 1.00
CA HIS A 40 1.11 -5.33 1.57
C HIS A 40 0.49 -3.97 1.26
N VAL A 41 -0.74 -3.99 0.74
CA VAL A 41 -1.55 -2.78 0.52
C VAL A 41 -2.86 -2.93 1.28
N ALA A 42 -3.15 -1.99 2.16
CA ALA A 42 -4.43 -1.88 2.85
C ALA A 42 -5.26 -0.75 2.25
N LEU A 43 -6.50 -1.06 1.86
CA LEU A 43 -7.53 -0.11 1.50
C LEU A 43 -8.32 0.23 2.76
N LEU A 44 -8.41 1.50 3.10
CA LEU A 44 -9.03 2.01 4.33
C LEU A 44 -10.14 2.99 3.98
N ASP A 45 -11.32 2.78 4.55
CA ASP A 45 -12.42 3.73 4.51
C ASP A 45 -12.55 4.39 5.90
N LEU A 46 -12.11 5.62 5.97
CA LEU A 46 -12.11 6.45 7.18
C LEU A 46 -13.26 7.46 7.10
N ARG A 47 -14.15 7.45 8.07
CA ARG A 47 -15.32 8.36 8.11
C ARG A 47 -14.98 9.85 7.96
N ARG A 48 -13.76 10.25 8.30
CA ARG A 48 -13.29 11.62 8.23
C ARG A 48 -12.72 12.00 6.87
N LEU A 49 -12.48 11.04 6.01
CA LEU A 49 -12.00 11.25 4.64
C LEU A 49 -13.12 10.93 3.66
N GLU A 50 -13.34 11.81 2.69
CA GLU A 50 -14.36 11.64 1.65
C GLU A 50 -13.93 10.65 0.54
N ARG A 51 -12.73 10.10 0.65
CA ARG A 51 -12.12 9.19 -0.31
C ARG A 51 -11.47 7.99 0.38
N PRO A 52 -11.40 6.84 -0.28
CA PRO A 52 -10.62 5.70 0.20
C PRO A 52 -9.14 6.07 0.29
N LEU A 53 -8.44 5.48 1.26
CA LEU A 53 -7.03 5.68 1.51
C LEU A 53 -6.29 4.35 1.39
N LEU A 54 -5.19 4.31 0.63
CA LEU A 54 -4.29 3.17 0.60
C LEU A 54 -3.12 3.39 1.56
N LEU A 55 -2.74 2.34 2.29
CA LEU A 55 -1.59 2.34 3.21
C LEU A 55 -0.65 1.19 2.82
N THR A 56 0.64 1.48 2.66
CA THR A 56 1.68 0.51 2.27
C THR A 56 3.06 0.86 2.83
N ASP A 57 3.90 -0.06 3.27
CA ASP A 57 3.70 -1.47 3.59
C ASP A 57 3.54 -1.63 5.10
N ALA A 58 2.42 -2.19 5.52
CA ALA A 58 2.10 -2.29 6.94
C ALA A 58 2.32 -3.71 7.53
N ALA A 59 2.80 -4.69 6.72
CA ALA A 59 2.79 -6.07 7.17
C ALA A 59 3.86 -7.01 6.60
N LEU A 60 4.64 -6.61 5.59
CA LEU A 60 5.52 -7.54 4.88
C LEU A 60 6.99 -7.12 4.87
N ASN A 61 7.30 -5.91 4.43
CA ASN A 61 8.68 -5.43 4.29
C ASN A 61 9.09 -4.68 5.56
N ILE A 62 10.08 -5.24 6.30
CA ILE A 62 10.44 -4.76 7.64
C ILE A 62 11.05 -3.35 7.58
N ALA A 63 12.15 -3.19 6.88
CA ALA A 63 12.87 -1.93 6.74
C ALA A 63 13.32 -1.77 5.28
N PRO A 64 12.37 -1.48 4.36
CA PRO A 64 12.68 -1.41 2.94
C PRO A 64 13.59 -0.21 2.64
N GLY A 65 14.64 -0.44 1.87
CA GLY A 65 15.48 0.61 1.33
C GLY A 65 14.84 1.31 0.13
N LEU A 66 15.52 2.32 -0.44
CA LEU A 66 14.98 3.16 -1.52
C LEU A 66 14.46 2.35 -2.71
N GLU A 67 15.23 1.38 -3.21
CA GLU A 67 14.85 0.57 -4.37
C GLU A 67 13.67 -0.38 -4.07
N GLU A 68 13.56 -0.84 -2.83
CA GLU A 68 12.39 -1.61 -2.39
C GLU A 68 11.17 -0.71 -2.26
N LYS A 69 11.32 0.52 -1.73
CA LYS A 69 10.24 1.51 -1.64
C LYS A 69 9.70 1.92 -3.01
N LYS A 70 10.54 2.04 -4.04
CA LYS A 70 10.08 2.25 -5.43
C LYS A 70 9.15 1.13 -5.89
N LYS A 71 9.50 -0.13 -5.61
CA LYS A 71 8.68 -1.30 -5.97
C LYS A 71 7.39 -1.38 -5.15
N ILE A 72 7.45 -1.08 -3.85
CA ILE A 72 6.28 -1.00 -2.97
C ILE A 72 5.31 0.09 -3.46
N LEU A 73 5.84 1.26 -3.82
CA LEU A 73 5.08 2.37 -4.38
C LEU A 73 4.39 1.95 -5.69
N ALA A 74 5.13 1.36 -6.63
CA ALA A 74 4.57 0.88 -7.89
C ALA A 74 3.44 -0.14 -7.69
N ASN A 75 3.57 -1.04 -6.73
CA ASN A 75 2.52 -1.99 -6.35
C ASN A 75 1.26 -1.27 -5.84
N ALA A 76 1.41 -0.25 -4.98
CA ALA A 76 0.26 0.50 -4.45
C ALA A 76 -0.41 1.36 -5.53
N VAL A 77 0.36 1.96 -6.44
CA VAL A 77 -0.14 2.67 -7.62
C VAL A 77 -0.94 1.74 -8.52
N HIS A 78 -0.45 0.51 -8.76
CA HIS A 78 -1.21 -0.51 -9.49
C HIS A 78 -2.57 -0.81 -8.84
N VAL A 79 -2.64 -0.92 -7.52
CA VAL A 79 -3.90 -1.11 -6.79
C VAL A 79 -4.81 0.11 -6.97
N ALA A 80 -4.30 1.33 -6.85
CA ALA A 80 -5.07 2.56 -7.04
C ALA A 80 -5.66 2.64 -8.46
N HIS A 81 -4.88 2.31 -9.49
CA HIS A 81 -5.34 2.26 -10.88
C HIS A 81 -6.46 1.23 -11.08
N ALA A 82 -6.33 0.04 -10.47
CA ALA A 82 -7.37 -0.98 -10.55
C ALA A 82 -8.67 -0.58 -9.84
N LEU A 83 -8.57 0.31 -8.85
CA LEU A 83 -9.73 0.92 -8.17
C LEU A 83 -10.30 2.14 -8.91
N GLY A 84 -9.79 2.47 -10.09
CA GLY A 84 -10.31 3.55 -10.94
C GLY A 84 -9.68 4.93 -10.70
N ASN A 85 -8.60 5.03 -9.92
CA ASN A 85 -7.84 6.28 -9.78
C ASN A 85 -6.62 6.26 -10.72
N PRO A 86 -6.64 6.95 -11.87
CA PRO A 86 -5.60 6.87 -12.88
C PRO A 86 -4.34 7.68 -12.55
N SER A 87 -4.40 8.59 -11.57
CA SER A 87 -3.28 9.44 -11.16
C SER A 87 -3.29 9.65 -9.64
N PRO A 88 -3.05 8.60 -8.85
CA PRO A 88 -3.09 8.69 -7.40
C PRO A 88 -1.96 9.57 -6.85
N ILE A 89 -2.27 10.25 -5.76
CA ILE A 89 -1.35 11.08 -5.02
C ILE A 89 -0.72 10.25 -3.90
N VAL A 90 0.60 10.12 -3.92
CA VAL A 90 1.38 9.36 -2.94
C VAL A 90 2.10 10.30 -1.98
N ALA A 91 1.84 10.16 -0.69
CA ALA A 91 2.62 10.81 0.36
C ALA A 91 3.63 9.84 0.96
N CYS A 92 4.93 10.19 0.89
CA CYS A 92 5.99 9.46 1.59
C CYS A 92 6.04 9.95 3.05
N LEU A 93 5.52 9.13 3.96
CA LEU A 93 5.34 9.51 5.36
C LEU A 93 6.67 9.56 6.12
N CYS A 94 6.84 10.64 6.85
CA CYS A 94 7.94 10.90 7.77
C CYS A 94 7.42 11.63 9.02
N ALA A 95 8.30 11.84 10.00
CA ALA A 95 7.95 12.61 11.18
C ALA A 95 8.02 14.12 10.94
N VAL A 96 8.74 14.55 9.90
CA VAL A 96 8.98 15.97 9.56
C VAL A 96 8.91 16.17 8.05
N GLU A 97 8.78 17.42 7.62
CA GLU A 97 8.59 17.81 6.22
C GLU A 97 9.89 18.16 5.48
N ASN A 98 11.01 18.23 6.21
CA ASN A 98 12.30 18.59 5.64
C ASN A 98 13.24 17.37 5.59
N ALA A 99 13.92 17.19 4.46
CA ALA A 99 14.93 16.15 4.32
C ALA A 99 16.13 16.46 5.24
N THR A 100 16.54 15.49 6.04
CA THR A 100 17.68 15.61 6.92
C THR A 100 18.47 14.29 7.01
N PRO A 101 19.83 14.34 6.92
CA PRO A 101 20.65 13.13 7.05
C PRO A 101 20.50 12.41 8.41
N LYS A 102 20.02 13.11 9.43
CA LYS A 102 19.76 12.51 10.75
C LYS A 102 18.56 11.55 10.74
N MET A 103 17.70 11.63 9.72
CA MET A 103 16.51 10.80 9.57
C MET A 103 16.44 10.28 8.13
N LEU A 104 17.04 9.10 7.89
CA LEU A 104 17.19 8.51 6.56
C LEU A 104 15.86 8.45 5.78
N ALA A 105 14.74 8.16 6.46
CA ALA A 105 13.43 8.11 5.83
C ALA A 105 13.05 9.41 5.11
N THR A 106 13.49 10.58 5.61
CA THR A 106 13.24 11.87 4.96
C THR A 106 14.05 12.07 3.70
N MET A 107 15.28 11.56 3.68
CA MET A 107 16.14 11.59 2.49
C MET A 107 15.58 10.69 1.39
N GLU A 108 15.14 9.48 1.75
CA GLU A 108 14.51 8.54 0.81
C GLU A 108 13.19 9.10 0.27
N ALA A 109 12.36 9.73 1.11
CA ALA A 109 11.11 10.37 0.70
C ALA A 109 11.36 11.50 -0.31
N ALA A 110 12.34 12.36 -0.06
CA ALA A 110 12.74 13.43 -0.98
C ALA A 110 13.25 12.85 -2.30
N THR A 111 14.05 11.76 -2.25
CA THR A 111 14.56 11.09 -3.46
C THR A 111 13.43 10.47 -4.28
N LEU A 112 12.42 9.86 -3.65
CA LEU A 112 11.25 9.33 -4.35
C LEU A 112 10.43 10.43 -5.02
N ALA A 113 10.22 11.56 -4.34
CA ALA A 113 9.52 12.71 -4.91
C ALA A 113 10.28 13.32 -6.10
N GLU A 114 11.61 13.37 -6.03
CA GLU A 114 12.46 13.82 -7.15
C GLU A 114 12.40 12.84 -8.32
N ALA A 115 12.55 11.54 -8.09
CA ALA A 115 12.44 10.51 -9.13
C ALA A 115 11.09 10.57 -9.85
N ASN A 116 9.99 10.85 -9.13
CA ASN A 116 8.69 11.05 -9.77
C ASN A 116 8.65 12.30 -10.66
N ARG A 117 9.25 13.42 -10.23
CA ARG A 117 9.35 14.64 -11.04
C ARG A 117 10.18 14.42 -12.31
N GLN A 118 11.19 13.56 -12.25
CA GLN A 118 12.03 13.17 -13.39
C GLN A 118 11.39 12.16 -14.33
N GLY A 119 10.22 11.61 -13.95
CA GLY A 119 9.46 10.64 -14.75
C GLY A 119 9.80 9.17 -14.49
N ASP A 120 10.69 8.87 -13.54
CA ASP A 120 11.11 7.50 -13.19
C ASP A 120 10.01 6.70 -12.47
N LEU A 121 9.00 7.39 -11.91
CA LEU A 121 7.85 6.80 -11.22
C LEU A 121 6.54 7.28 -11.87
N PRO A 122 6.18 6.76 -13.06
CA PRO A 122 5.02 7.22 -13.81
C PRO A 122 3.69 6.76 -13.20
N GLY A 123 2.59 7.41 -13.65
CA GLY A 123 1.23 7.01 -13.32
C GLY A 123 0.75 7.43 -11.91
N CYS A 124 1.50 8.32 -11.25
CA CYS A 124 1.14 8.89 -9.95
C CYS A 124 1.81 10.24 -9.75
N GLN A 125 1.42 10.94 -8.69
CA GLN A 125 2.13 12.12 -8.18
C GLN A 125 2.70 11.78 -6.81
N VAL A 126 4.00 12.00 -6.60
CA VAL A 126 4.69 11.65 -5.34
C VAL A 126 5.17 12.92 -4.65
N PHE A 127 4.89 13.05 -3.38
CA PHE A 127 5.44 14.10 -2.55
C PHE A 127 5.93 13.55 -1.19
N GLY A 128 6.83 14.27 -0.60
CA GLY A 128 7.45 13.95 0.67
C GLY A 128 8.84 14.59 0.81
N PRO A 129 9.37 14.59 2.03
CA PRO A 129 8.79 13.99 3.24
C PRO A 129 7.54 14.75 3.72
N ALA A 130 6.59 14.03 4.32
CA ALA A 130 5.35 14.59 4.83
C ALA A 130 4.93 13.92 6.14
N ALA A 131 4.49 14.71 7.11
CA ALA A 131 3.82 14.17 8.29
C ALA A 131 2.37 13.76 7.94
N LEU A 132 1.75 12.91 8.75
CA LEU A 132 0.43 12.36 8.46
C LEU A 132 -0.65 13.43 8.26
N ASP A 133 -0.63 14.48 9.07
CA ASP A 133 -1.58 15.58 8.97
C ASP A 133 -1.45 16.35 7.65
N ASN A 134 -0.23 16.60 7.20
CA ASN A 134 0.04 17.28 5.93
C ASN A 134 -0.25 16.38 4.72
N ALA A 135 -0.14 15.08 4.90
CA ALA A 135 -0.49 14.11 3.86
C ALA A 135 -2.00 14.08 3.60
N LEU A 136 -2.82 14.22 4.65
CA LEU A 136 -4.26 13.97 4.59
C LEU A 136 -5.15 15.21 4.61
N PHE A 137 -4.66 16.34 5.16
CA PHE A 137 -5.48 17.53 5.38
C PHE A 137 -4.87 18.78 4.74
N PRO A 138 -5.54 19.39 3.73
CA PRO A 138 -5.04 20.57 3.03
C PRO A 138 -4.77 21.77 3.97
N ALA A 139 -5.57 21.92 5.02
CA ALA A 139 -5.37 23.00 6.00
C ALA A 139 -4.05 22.85 6.75
N SER A 140 -3.66 21.62 7.16
CA SER A 140 -2.39 21.35 7.81
C SER A 140 -1.21 21.56 6.85
N ALA A 141 -1.33 21.10 5.62
CA ALA A 141 -0.32 21.30 4.58
C ALA A 141 -0.08 22.80 4.33
N LYS A 142 -1.14 23.58 4.17
CA LYS A 142 -1.07 25.04 3.99
C LYS A 142 -0.42 25.74 5.18
N ALA A 143 -0.79 25.37 6.43
CA ALA A 143 -0.22 25.95 7.64
C ALA A 143 1.30 25.74 7.75
N LYS A 144 1.83 24.67 7.14
CA LYS A 144 3.26 24.35 7.10
C LYS A 144 3.96 24.80 5.82
N GLY A 145 3.30 25.61 4.99
CA GLY A 145 3.88 26.16 3.76
C GLY A 145 4.07 25.15 2.63
N MET A 146 3.45 23.97 2.72
CA MET A 146 3.50 22.97 1.65
C MET A 146 2.54 23.37 0.53
N THR A 147 3.07 23.98 -0.51
CA THR A 147 2.28 24.52 -1.63
C THR A 147 2.34 23.66 -2.89
N SER A 148 3.17 22.64 -2.92
CA SER A 148 3.49 21.85 -4.12
C SER A 148 3.27 20.37 -3.87
N PRO A 149 2.85 19.76 -4.86
CA PRO A 149 1.60 19.38 -5.50
C PRO A 149 0.55 18.93 -4.49
N PRO A 150 -0.57 18.36 -4.68
CA PRO A 150 -1.74 18.41 -3.80
C PRO A 150 -1.49 17.83 -2.38
N ALA A 151 -0.57 18.47 -1.62
CA ALA A 151 -0.34 18.18 -0.21
C ALA A 151 -1.67 18.31 0.56
N GLY A 152 -1.94 17.34 1.43
CA GLY A 152 -3.22 17.21 2.11
C GLY A 152 -4.27 16.37 1.38
N CYS A 153 -3.97 15.89 0.18
CA CYS A 153 -4.91 15.13 -0.64
C CYS A 153 -4.39 13.72 -1.00
N ALA A 154 -3.50 13.13 -0.20
CA ALA A 154 -2.93 11.82 -0.49
C ALA A 154 -3.99 10.72 -0.60
N ASP A 155 -3.89 9.92 -1.64
CA ASP A 155 -4.64 8.70 -1.87
C ASP A 155 -3.87 7.46 -1.37
N ILE A 156 -2.54 7.57 -1.34
CA ILE A 156 -1.63 6.50 -0.90
C ILE A 156 -0.67 7.05 0.14
N LEU A 157 -0.55 6.35 1.26
CA LEU A 157 0.46 6.58 2.29
C LEU A 157 1.55 5.51 2.17
N LEU A 158 2.75 5.91 1.79
CA LEU A 158 3.94 5.07 1.83
C LEU A 158 4.66 5.31 3.17
N VAL A 159 4.69 4.30 4.02
CA VAL A 159 5.33 4.38 5.34
C VAL A 159 6.84 4.09 5.28
N PRO A 160 7.63 4.62 6.22
CA PRO A 160 9.09 4.42 6.22
C PRO A 160 9.51 2.98 6.51
N ASN A 161 8.77 2.26 7.35
CA ASN A 161 9.06 0.90 7.81
C ASN A 161 7.80 0.20 8.31
N ILE A 162 7.91 -1.08 8.64
CA ILE A 162 6.78 -1.92 9.06
C ILE A 162 6.19 -1.48 10.42
N GLU A 163 7.03 -0.99 11.35
CA GLU A 163 6.57 -0.55 12.66
C GLU A 163 5.60 0.64 12.51
N ALA A 164 6.01 1.67 11.77
CA ALA A 164 5.17 2.82 11.48
C ALA A 164 3.88 2.39 10.74
N GLY A 165 4.01 1.54 9.74
CA GLY A 165 2.87 1.05 8.96
C GLY A 165 1.89 0.23 9.78
N ASN A 166 2.39 -0.71 10.58
CA ASN A 166 1.54 -1.59 11.40
C ASN A 166 0.83 -0.82 12.53
N MET A 167 1.55 0.08 13.21
CA MET A 167 0.95 0.94 14.23
C MET A 167 -0.13 1.83 13.63
N LEU A 168 0.12 2.45 12.48
CA LEU A 168 -0.83 3.31 11.80
C LEU A 168 -2.06 2.53 11.30
N TYR A 169 -1.86 1.34 10.70
CA TYR A 169 -2.95 0.45 10.31
C TYR A 169 -3.86 0.11 11.50
N LYS A 170 -3.26 -0.26 12.63
CA LYS A 170 -4.02 -0.58 13.84
C LYS A 170 -4.69 0.65 14.46
N ALA A 171 -4.05 1.81 14.44
CA ALA A 171 -4.68 3.06 14.86
C ALA A 171 -5.93 3.37 14.03
N PHE A 172 -5.85 3.22 12.71
CA PHE A 172 -7.00 3.44 11.84
C PHE A 172 -8.11 2.41 12.06
N THR A 173 -7.77 1.12 12.14
CA THR A 173 -8.79 0.06 12.23
C THR A 173 -9.40 -0.08 13.62
N TYR A 174 -8.61 0.00 14.70
CA TYR A 174 -9.10 -0.20 16.06
C TYR A 174 -9.55 1.09 16.74
N VAL A 175 -8.83 2.19 16.55
CA VAL A 175 -9.14 3.47 17.22
C VAL A 175 -10.11 4.30 16.38
N ALA A 176 -9.77 4.53 15.11
CA ALA A 176 -10.62 5.32 14.21
C ALA A 176 -11.77 4.52 13.59
N LYS A 177 -11.86 3.19 13.85
CA LYS A 177 -12.93 2.30 13.36
C LYS A 177 -13.07 2.33 11.84
N ALA A 178 -11.97 2.47 11.12
CA ALA A 178 -11.96 2.36 9.67
C ALA A 178 -12.41 0.97 9.21
N ARG A 179 -13.20 0.90 8.16
CA ARG A 179 -13.38 -0.34 7.41
C ARG A 179 -12.12 -0.60 6.61
N ALA A 180 -11.70 -1.85 6.51
CA ALA A 180 -10.45 -2.20 5.88
C ALA A 180 -10.59 -3.41 4.96
N ALA A 181 -9.87 -3.37 3.85
CA ALA A 181 -9.53 -4.54 3.03
C ALA A 181 -8.02 -4.57 2.85
N SER A 182 -7.41 -5.75 2.75
CA SER A 182 -5.97 -5.83 2.53
C SER A 182 -5.58 -6.96 1.58
N VAL A 183 -4.50 -6.71 0.85
CA VAL A 183 -3.99 -7.64 -0.16
C VAL A 183 -2.47 -7.56 -0.21
N ILE A 184 -1.82 -8.69 -0.52
CA ILE A 184 -0.41 -8.72 -0.94
C ILE A 184 -0.39 -8.75 -2.46
N VAL A 185 0.36 -7.84 -3.05
CA VAL A 185 0.57 -7.66 -4.48
C VAL A 185 2.04 -7.84 -4.85
N GLY A 186 2.35 -7.86 -6.15
CA GLY A 186 3.70 -8.16 -6.67
C GLY A 186 3.92 -9.65 -6.98
N ALA A 187 2.98 -10.53 -6.65
CA ALA A 187 2.93 -11.91 -7.10
C ALA A 187 2.20 -12.05 -8.45
N ARG A 188 2.20 -13.26 -9.02
CA ARG A 188 1.44 -13.59 -10.23
C ARG A 188 -0.08 -13.48 -10.03
N ALA A 189 -0.54 -13.58 -8.79
CA ALA A 189 -1.94 -13.37 -8.40
C ALA A 189 -1.99 -12.60 -7.07
N PRO A 190 -3.05 -11.81 -6.80
CA PRO A 190 -3.25 -11.17 -5.50
C PRO A 190 -3.44 -12.21 -4.41
N ILE A 191 -2.84 -11.95 -3.22
CA ILE A 191 -2.86 -12.87 -2.09
C ILE A 191 -3.55 -12.20 -0.92
N ILE A 192 -4.52 -12.89 -0.30
CA ILE A 192 -5.19 -12.41 0.90
C ILE A 192 -4.52 -13.04 2.11
N LEU A 193 -3.97 -12.20 2.98
CA LEU A 193 -3.35 -12.61 4.24
C LEU A 193 -4.12 -11.98 5.39
N ALA A 194 -5.15 -12.67 5.87
CA ALA A 194 -5.96 -12.19 6.97
C ALA A 194 -5.24 -12.35 8.31
N SER A 195 -5.31 -11.31 9.15
CA SER A 195 -4.92 -11.40 10.55
C SER A 195 -5.91 -12.27 11.33
N ARG A 196 -5.43 -12.89 12.41
CA ARG A 196 -6.31 -13.65 13.33
C ARG A 196 -7.37 -12.79 14.01
N SER A 197 -7.12 -11.49 14.08
CA SER A 197 -8.00 -10.48 14.68
C SER A 197 -8.88 -9.73 13.66
N ASP A 198 -8.79 -10.07 12.37
CA ASP A 198 -9.63 -9.42 11.36
C ASP A 198 -11.09 -9.85 11.48
N SER A 199 -11.99 -8.91 11.26
CA SER A 199 -13.42 -9.16 11.22
C SER A 199 -13.81 -9.97 9.97
N ARG A 200 -14.98 -10.60 10.02
CA ARG A 200 -15.56 -11.25 8.83
C ARG A 200 -15.76 -10.25 7.68
N GLU A 201 -16.14 -9.02 8.01
CA GLU A 201 -16.32 -7.95 7.03
C GLU A 201 -14.99 -7.61 6.34
N THR A 202 -13.90 -7.41 7.09
CA THR A 202 -12.56 -7.17 6.54
C THR A 202 -12.13 -8.29 5.58
N LEU A 203 -12.44 -9.56 5.92
CA LEU A 203 -12.11 -10.68 5.04
C LEU A 203 -12.91 -10.63 3.73
N ILE A 204 -14.22 -10.37 3.80
CA ILE A 204 -15.07 -10.26 2.60
C ILE A 204 -14.60 -9.12 1.70
N GLN A 205 -14.29 -7.97 2.28
CA GLN A 205 -13.79 -6.82 1.52
C GLN A 205 -12.41 -7.10 0.90
N SER A 206 -11.53 -7.83 1.59
CA SER A 206 -10.23 -8.25 1.04
C SER A 206 -10.40 -9.22 -0.14
N ILE A 207 -11.39 -10.10 -0.10
CA ILE A 207 -11.73 -10.98 -1.22
C ILE A 207 -12.23 -10.15 -2.41
N ALA A 208 -13.13 -9.21 -2.18
CA ALA A 208 -13.62 -8.32 -3.24
C ALA A 208 -12.48 -7.51 -3.89
N LEU A 209 -11.58 -6.95 -3.06
CA LEU A 209 -10.41 -6.23 -3.56
C LEU A 209 -9.51 -7.13 -4.43
N ALA A 210 -9.24 -8.36 -3.99
CA ALA A 210 -8.44 -9.31 -4.75
C ALA A 210 -9.09 -9.70 -6.09
N LEU A 211 -10.41 -9.82 -6.15
CA LEU A 211 -11.15 -10.08 -7.39
C LEU A 211 -11.02 -8.93 -8.39
N VAL A 212 -11.21 -7.68 -7.94
CA VAL A 212 -11.01 -6.48 -8.77
C VAL A 212 -9.60 -6.44 -9.36
N LEU A 213 -8.58 -6.75 -8.56
CA LEU A 213 -7.19 -6.77 -9.03
C LEU A 213 -6.93 -7.89 -10.05
N ALA A 214 -7.54 -9.07 -9.87
CA ALA A 214 -7.39 -10.19 -10.78
C ALA A 214 -8.04 -9.91 -12.15
N GLU A 215 -9.21 -9.30 -12.19
CA GLU A 215 -9.92 -8.92 -13.41
C GLU A 215 -9.16 -7.85 -14.22
N ASN A 216 -8.67 -6.81 -13.56
CA ASN A 216 -7.90 -5.74 -14.22
C ASN A 216 -6.58 -6.23 -14.84
N LYS A 217 -5.96 -7.28 -14.31
CA LYS A 217 -4.78 -7.91 -14.90
C LYS A 217 -5.12 -8.62 -16.20
N SER A 218 -6.27 -9.27 -16.26
CA SER A 218 -6.76 -10.01 -17.42
C SER A 218 -6.97 -9.12 -18.67
N THR A 219 -7.43 -7.88 -18.45
CA THR A 219 -7.74 -6.93 -19.53
C THR A 219 -6.49 -6.28 -20.14
N ARG A 220 -5.34 -6.36 -19.47
CA ARG A 220 -4.07 -5.79 -19.96
C ARG A 220 -3.19 -6.80 -20.71
N GLU A 221 -3.46 -8.09 -20.57
CA GLU A 221 -2.73 -9.19 -21.24
C GLU A 221 -3.48 -9.71 -22.51
N SER A 222 -4.68 -9.19 -22.79
CA SER A 222 -5.47 -9.42 -23.99
C SER A 222 -5.31 -8.27 -25.00
#